data_79bb040a84eb75b5ecfbac69c0f4f1cd
#
_entry.id   79bb040a84eb75b5ecfbac69c0f4f1cd
#
_cell.length_a   1.000
_cell.length_b   1.000
_cell.length_c   1.000
_cell.angle_alpha   90.00
_cell.angle_beta   90.00
_cell.angle_gamma   90.00
#
_symmetry.space_group_name_H-M   'P 1'
#
loop_
_entity.id
_entity.type
_entity.pdbx_description
1 polymer ?
#
loop_
_entity_poly.entity_id
_entity_poly.type
_entity_poly.pdbx_seq_one_letter_code
_entity_poly.pdbx_strand_id
1 'polypeptide(L)'
;MGALLLPCGCAAVTLGAAQGRYNRRMPDRPRATTLLGGLAPSRFLARYWQRRPLLIRGAIQGFEGLLTPRDLMHLACRDDTQARVVVRHARKWEVHHGPFKPRFFHDLGPRGWTLLVQDVNHLLPEGRALLERFSFVPYARLDDLMVSYAPPGGGVGPHCDSYDVFLLQGRGHRRWRISAQRDLSLVAGAPLKLLARFHAQHEWQLGPGDMLYLPPGYAHDGMAMDECMTYSIGFRAPSWQELGEQFLTHLQDEIQLPGLYRDPGLRPTAQPARIGRDMLSQVQLHLGRIRWSPTDVLQFLGRYLTEPKPQVFFIRPQPALAPATFARQAERNGVVLDLKTQMLYAATSVFINGEQVSAQGPLLRRLQRLADQRGLCLTSDEPRGLARLLHGWYLAGYVAPGSGDTS
;
A
#
# COMPACT_ATOMS: atom_id res chain seq x y z
N MET A 1 -40.87 34.66 -17.97
CA MET A 1 -41.01 33.99 -16.68
C MET A 1 -39.76 33.22 -16.43
N GLY A 2 -38.93 33.80 -15.56
CA GLY A 2 -37.58 33.30 -15.31
C GLY A 2 -37.54 32.14 -14.35
N ALA A 3 -36.74 31.13 -14.64
CA ALA A 3 -36.33 30.07 -13.72
C ALA A 3 -34.94 30.40 -13.18
N LEU A 4 -34.88 30.71 -11.90
CA LEU A 4 -33.64 30.91 -11.16
C LEU A 4 -32.83 29.60 -11.11
N LEU A 5 -31.64 29.65 -11.70
CA LEU A 5 -30.57 28.71 -11.44
C LEU A 5 -29.88 29.11 -10.13
N LEU A 6 -30.06 28.30 -9.08
CA LEU A 6 -29.23 28.37 -7.89
C LEU A 6 -27.89 27.70 -8.16
N PRO A 7 -26.76 28.31 -7.80
CA PRO A 7 -25.44 27.68 -7.96
C PRO A 7 -25.26 26.61 -6.91
N CYS A 8 -24.96 25.39 -7.36
CA CYS A 8 -24.54 24.28 -6.51
C CYS A 8 -23.15 24.61 -5.95
N GLY A 9 -23.11 25.14 -4.73
CA GLY A 9 -21.87 25.45 -4.00
C GLY A 9 -21.20 24.13 -3.57
N CYS A 10 -20.30 23.61 -4.36
CA CYS A 10 -19.27 22.70 -3.86
C CYS A 10 -18.34 23.52 -2.95
N ALA A 11 -18.66 23.53 -1.65
CA ALA A 11 -17.69 23.98 -0.66
C ALA A 11 -16.49 23.01 -0.74
N ALA A 12 -15.40 23.50 -1.32
CA ALA A 12 -14.09 22.86 -1.20
C ALA A 12 -13.76 22.84 0.31
N VAL A 13 -13.97 21.70 0.95
CA VAL A 13 -13.43 21.44 2.28
C VAL A 13 -11.92 21.35 2.07
N THR A 14 -11.24 22.45 2.29
CA THR A 14 -9.79 22.56 2.32
C THR A 14 -9.28 21.67 3.44
N LEU A 15 -8.74 20.51 3.09
CA LEU A 15 -8.01 19.59 3.98
C LEU A 15 -6.70 20.21 4.53
N GLY A 16 -6.56 21.54 4.51
CA GLY A 16 -5.45 22.26 5.12
C GLY A 16 -5.37 22.18 6.64
N ALA A 17 -6.42 21.71 7.32
CA ALA A 17 -6.46 21.64 8.78
C ALA A 17 -6.09 20.27 9.37
N ALA A 18 -6.01 19.19 8.57
CA ALA A 18 -5.68 17.86 9.08
C ALA A 18 -4.18 17.56 9.15
N GLN A 19 -3.33 18.32 8.45
CA GLN A 19 -1.87 18.20 8.55
C GLN A 19 -1.29 18.76 9.87
N GLY A 20 -2.09 19.51 10.63
CA GLY A 20 -1.65 20.24 11.82
C GLY A 20 -1.47 19.41 13.11
N ARG A 21 -1.81 18.13 13.17
CA ARG A 21 -1.79 17.36 14.43
C ARG A 21 -0.66 16.34 14.57
N TYR A 22 0.29 16.32 13.66
CA TYR A 22 1.37 15.32 13.68
C TYR A 22 2.53 15.63 14.65
N ASN A 23 2.50 16.75 15.37
CA ASN A 23 3.61 17.22 16.23
C ASN A 23 3.39 17.11 17.74
N ARG A 24 2.42 16.35 18.20
CA ARG A 24 2.52 15.87 19.57
C ARG A 24 3.64 14.84 19.63
N ARG A 25 4.58 14.93 20.63
CA ARG A 25 5.52 13.88 21.02
C ARG A 25 4.92 12.55 20.61
N MET A 26 5.58 11.84 19.67
CA MET A 26 5.10 10.52 19.27
C MET A 26 4.73 9.79 20.57
N PRO A 27 3.45 9.44 20.80
CA PRO A 27 3.13 8.61 21.95
C PRO A 27 4.01 7.39 21.79
N ASP A 28 4.67 6.94 22.86
CA ASP A 28 5.45 5.71 22.86
C ASP A 28 4.69 4.68 22.03
N ARG A 29 5.36 4.20 20.97
CA ARG A 29 4.70 3.24 20.04
C ARG A 29 4.08 2.16 20.92
N PRO A 30 2.74 2.01 20.98
CA PRO A 30 2.12 1.07 21.88
C PRO A 30 2.78 -0.28 21.63
N ARG A 31 3.27 -0.93 22.68
CA ARG A 31 4.05 -2.15 22.56
C ARG A 31 3.28 -3.12 21.66
N ALA A 32 3.90 -3.59 20.59
CA ALA A 32 3.28 -4.48 19.61
C ALA A 32 2.70 -5.77 20.27
N THR A 33 3.14 -6.08 21.48
CA THR A 33 2.59 -7.16 22.32
C THR A 33 1.11 -6.98 22.66
N THR A 34 0.64 -5.75 22.92
CA THR A 34 -0.80 -5.51 23.18
C THR A 34 -1.63 -5.74 21.94
N LEU A 35 -1.14 -5.29 20.77
CA LEU A 35 -1.79 -5.47 19.48
C LEU A 35 -1.95 -6.95 19.11
N LEU A 36 -1.04 -7.82 19.55
CA LEU A 36 -1.02 -9.25 19.27
C LEU A 36 -1.58 -10.10 20.42
N GLY A 37 -2.44 -9.52 21.27
CA GLY A 37 -3.08 -10.25 22.38
C GLY A 37 -2.08 -10.77 23.42
N GLY A 38 -1.03 -10.00 23.69
CA GLY A 38 0.03 -10.40 24.63
C GLY A 38 1.16 -11.22 24.01
N LEU A 39 1.07 -11.64 22.74
CA LEU A 39 2.16 -12.33 22.06
C LEU A 39 3.29 -11.36 21.71
N ALA A 40 4.53 -11.77 21.98
CA ALA A 40 5.69 -11.07 21.46
C ALA A 40 5.71 -11.15 19.91
N PRO A 41 6.08 -10.07 19.19
CA PRO A 41 6.17 -10.08 17.73
C PRO A 41 7.01 -11.24 17.17
N SER A 42 8.15 -11.55 17.79
CA SER A 42 8.98 -12.69 17.39
C SER A 42 8.24 -14.03 17.47
N ARG A 43 7.41 -14.20 18.50
CA ARG A 43 6.60 -15.43 18.66
C ARG A 43 5.46 -15.51 17.65
N PHE A 44 4.83 -14.35 17.33
CA PHE A 44 3.85 -14.26 16.26
C PHE A 44 4.47 -14.63 14.91
N LEU A 45 5.58 -13.97 14.53
CA LEU A 45 6.28 -14.24 13.28
C LEU A 45 6.74 -15.70 13.16
N ALA A 46 7.19 -16.32 14.25
CA ALA A 46 7.64 -17.72 14.25
C ALA A 46 6.48 -18.72 14.12
N ARG A 47 5.30 -18.45 14.67
CA ARG A 47 4.23 -19.45 14.82
C ARG A 47 3.03 -19.23 13.92
N TYR A 48 2.72 -17.97 13.54
CA TYR A 48 1.49 -17.60 12.83
C TYR A 48 1.76 -17.04 11.45
N TRP A 49 2.75 -16.15 11.34
CA TRP A 49 3.06 -15.47 10.07
C TRP A 49 3.27 -16.47 8.93
N GLN A 50 2.46 -16.35 7.87
CA GLN A 50 2.42 -17.22 6.68
C GLN A 50 2.20 -18.72 6.99
N ARG A 51 1.58 -19.03 8.12
CA ARG A 51 1.36 -20.42 8.56
C ARG A 51 -0.05 -20.75 8.97
N ARG A 52 -0.64 -19.93 9.84
CA ARG A 52 -1.97 -20.18 10.39
C ARG A 52 -2.66 -18.92 10.88
N PRO A 53 -4.02 -18.88 10.90
CA PRO A 53 -4.79 -17.76 11.40
C PRO A 53 -4.56 -17.53 12.90
N LEU A 54 -4.84 -16.28 13.32
CA LEU A 54 -4.87 -15.90 14.73
C LEU A 54 -6.04 -14.94 14.99
N LEU A 55 -6.96 -15.36 15.86
CA LEU A 55 -7.98 -14.46 16.39
C LEU A 55 -7.44 -13.75 17.64
N ILE A 56 -7.59 -12.43 17.69
CA ILE A 56 -7.14 -11.59 18.79
C ILE A 56 -8.34 -10.79 19.28
N ARG A 57 -8.80 -11.08 20.49
CA ARG A 57 -9.88 -10.33 21.13
C ARG A 57 -9.31 -9.06 21.74
N GLY A 58 -10.01 -7.95 21.55
CA GLY A 58 -9.61 -6.65 22.10
C GLY A 58 -8.20 -6.22 21.70
N ALA A 59 -7.76 -6.50 20.47
CA ALA A 59 -6.43 -6.12 19.96
C ALA A 59 -6.14 -4.62 20.12
N ILE A 60 -7.20 -3.79 19.98
CA ILE A 60 -7.16 -2.36 20.27
C ILE A 60 -8.40 -2.03 21.10
N GLN A 61 -8.18 -1.83 22.40
CA GLN A 61 -9.27 -1.47 23.31
C GLN A 61 -9.90 -0.13 22.95
N GLY A 62 -11.23 -0.06 22.94
CA GLY A 62 -11.97 1.16 22.61
C GLY A 62 -11.84 1.62 21.15
N PHE A 63 -11.40 0.74 20.24
CA PHE A 63 -11.34 1.09 18.84
C PHE A 63 -12.72 0.97 18.18
N GLU A 64 -13.31 2.09 17.84
CA GLU A 64 -14.61 2.19 17.16
C GLU A 64 -14.46 2.59 15.68
N GLY A 65 -13.21 2.64 15.17
CA GLY A 65 -12.88 3.05 13.82
C GLY A 65 -12.27 4.46 13.75
N LEU A 66 -11.71 4.80 12.58
CA LEU A 66 -11.10 6.10 12.28
C LEU A 66 -12.05 7.02 11.51
N LEU A 67 -13.08 6.44 10.92
CA LEU A 67 -14.00 7.09 9.99
C LEU A 67 -15.44 6.72 10.33
N THR A 68 -16.38 7.63 10.07
CA THR A 68 -17.80 7.28 9.98
C THR A 68 -18.11 6.68 8.59
N PRO A 69 -19.23 5.95 8.43
CA PRO A 69 -19.68 5.50 7.11
C PRO A 69 -19.79 6.62 6.09
N ARG A 70 -20.25 7.80 6.51
CA ARG A 70 -20.38 8.99 5.67
C ARG A 70 -19.02 9.50 5.19
N ASP A 71 -18.02 9.55 6.07
CA ASP A 71 -16.66 9.96 5.69
C ASP A 71 -16.07 9.01 4.66
N LEU A 72 -16.27 7.68 4.82
CA LEU A 72 -15.80 6.70 3.86
C LEU A 72 -16.48 6.84 2.50
N MET A 73 -17.80 7.12 2.47
CA MET A 73 -18.53 7.41 1.23
C MET A 73 -18.03 8.70 0.57
N HIS A 74 -17.71 9.75 1.34
CA HIS A 74 -17.10 10.97 0.80
C HIS A 74 -15.73 10.70 0.19
N LEU A 75 -14.88 9.90 0.82
CA LEU A 75 -13.61 9.48 0.24
C LEU A 75 -13.82 8.75 -1.09
N ALA A 76 -14.81 7.86 -1.17
CA ALA A 76 -15.12 7.09 -2.37
C ALA A 76 -15.65 7.95 -3.55
N CYS A 77 -16.02 9.21 -3.29
CA CYS A 77 -16.43 10.17 -4.32
C CYS A 77 -15.27 10.98 -4.90
N ARG A 78 -14.05 10.86 -4.36
CA ARG A 78 -12.88 11.63 -4.81
C ARG A 78 -12.21 10.94 -5.99
N ASP A 79 -11.66 11.72 -6.91
CA ASP A 79 -10.95 11.23 -8.11
C ASP A 79 -9.58 10.61 -7.77
N ASP A 80 -8.98 10.98 -6.62
CA ASP A 80 -7.70 10.46 -6.15
C ASP A 80 -7.83 9.24 -5.22
N THR A 81 -9.03 8.66 -5.15
CA THR A 81 -9.33 7.54 -4.25
C THR A 81 -9.76 6.30 -5.03
N GLN A 82 -9.09 5.19 -4.78
CA GLN A 82 -9.50 3.90 -5.35
C GLN A 82 -10.59 3.27 -4.48
N ALA A 83 -11.82 3.24 -5.01
CA ALA A 83 -12.96 2.68 -4.32
C ALA A 83 -13.77 1.75 -5.21
N ARG A 84 -14.43 0.76 -4.61
CA ARG A 84 -15.39 -0.12 -5.28
C ARG A 84 -16.56 -0.46 -4.36
N VAL A 85 -17.73 -0.66 -4.95
CA VAL A 85 -18.91 -1.19 -4.29
C VAL A 85 -19.21 -2.56 -4.86
N VAL A 86 -19.38 -3.53 -3.97
CA VAL A 86 -19.81 -4.89 -4.30
C VAL A 86 -21.24 -5.04 -3.84
N VAL A 87 -22.14 -5.42 -4.76
CA VAL A 87 -23.56 -5.66 -4.48
C VAL A 87 -23.89 -7.11 -4.70
N ARG A 88 -24.60 -7.71 -3.76
CA ARG A 88 -25.06 -9.10 -3.85
C ARG A 88 -26.58 -9.17 -4.05
N HIS A 89 -27.03 -9.65 -5.18
CA HIS A 89 -28.42 -9.95 -5.50
C HIS A 89 -28.64 -11.46 -5.55
N ALA A 90 -29.12 -12.06 -4.46
CA ALA A 90 -29.29 -13.51 -4.33
C ALA A 90 -28.01 -14.29 -4.67
N ARG A 91 -27.88 -14.77 -5.90
CA ARG A 91 -26.70 -15.52 -6.42
C ARG A 91 -25.84 -14.71 -7.38
N LYS A 92 -26.22 -13.48 -7.71
CA LYS A 92 -25.47 -12.60 -8.63
C LYS A 92 -24.67 -11.58 -7.83
N TRP A 93 -23.50 -11.27 -8.36
CA TRP A 93 -22.60 -10.27 -7.81
C TRP A 93 -22.38 -9.19 -8.85
N GLU A 94 -22.39 -7.95 -8.41
CA GLU A 94 -22.09 -6.78 -9.23
C GLU A 94 -20.96 -5.99 -8.56
N VAL A 95 -20.08 -5.42 -9.37
CA VAL A 95 -18.97 -4.59 -8.91
C VAL A 95 -19.02 -3.26 -9.64
N HIS A 96 -19.10 -2.19 -8.88
CA HIS A 96 -19.03 -0.83 -9.37
C HIS A 96 -17.72 -0.19 -8.89
N HIS A 97 -17.05 0.52 -9.77
CA HIS A 97 -15.79 1.21 -9.47
C HIS A 97 -16.03 2.71 -9.35
N GLY A 98 -15.34 3.35 -8.36
CA GLY A 98 -15.33 4.79 -8.19
C GLY A 98 -14.53 5.52 -9.29
N PRO A 99 -14.53 6.87 -9.26
CA PRO A 99 -15.17 7.72 -8.24
C PRO A 99 -16.68 7.68 -8.33
N PHE A 100 -17.34 7.67 -7.17
CA PHE A 100 -18.80 7.63 -7.10
C PHE A 100 -19.41 9.02 -7.00
N LYS A 101 -20.66 9.17 -7.45
CA LYS A 101 -21.48 10.33 -7.13
C LYS A 101 -22.22 10.07 -5.82
N PRO A 102 -22.44 11.08 -4.94
CA PRO A 102 -23.16 10.89 -3.66
C PRO A 102 -24.52 10.22 -3.83
N ARG A 103 -25.24 10.52 -4.91
CA ARG A 103 -26.55 9.91 -5.25
C ARG A 103 -26.44 8.38 -5.38
N PHE A 104 -25.32 7.83 -5.84
CA PHE A 104 -25.15 6.39 -5.98
C PHE A 104 -25.43 5.63 -4.69
N PHE A 105 -24.95 6.17 -3.55
CA PHE A 105 -25.16 5.54 -2.24
C PHE A 105 -26.60 5.65 -1.73
N HIS A 106 -27.36 6.65 -2.16
CA HIS A 106 -28.78 6.76 -1.83
C HIS A 106 -29.64 5.72 -2.56
N ASP A 107 -29.22 5.33 -3.76
CA ASP A 107 -29.93 4.36 -4.59
C ASP A 107 -29.62 2.91 -4.17
N LEU A 108 -28.60 2.69 -3.31
CA LEU A 108 -28.33 1.38 -2.72
C LEU A 108 -29.34 1.07 -1.61
N GLY A 109 -29.83 -0.16 -1.61
CA GLY A 109 -30.74 -0.63 -0.58
C GLY A 109 -30.06 -0.73 0.80
N PRO A 110 -30.83 -0.98 1.88
CA PRO A 110 -30.33 -1.03 3.24
C PRO A 110 -29.52 -2.29 3.59
N ARG A 111 -29.27 -3.19 2.64
CA ARG A 111 -28.67 -4.52 2.87
C ARG A 111 -27.91 -5.04 1.65
N GLY A 112 -26.96 -5.97 1.91
CA GLY A 112 -26.39 -6.83 0.86
C GLY A 112 -25.37 -6.18 -0.05
N TRP A 113 -24.73 -5.09 0.38
CA TRP A 113 -23.64 -4.46 -0.36
C TRP A 113 -22.45 -4.11 0.55
N THR A 114 -21.32 -3.82 -0.06
CA THR A 114 -20.11 -3.43 0.67
C THR A 114 -19.34 -2.37 -0.14
N LEU A 115 -19.03 -1.25 0.48
CA LEU A 115 -18.06 -0.27 -0.02
C LEU A 115 -16.67 -0.65 0.48
N LEU A 116 -15.67 -0.63 -0.41
CA LEU A 116 -14.26 -0.82 -0.09
C LEU A 116 -13.49 0.39 -0.62
N VAL A 117 -12.67 0.99 0.25
CA VAL A 117 -11.79 2.11 -0.09
C VAL A 117 -10.36 1.70 0.23
N GLN A 118 -9.49 1.72 -0.77
CA GLN A 118 -8.08 1.33 -0.66
C GLN A 118 -7.21 2.52 -0.28
N ASP A 119 -6.00 2.24 0.17
CA ASP A 119 -4.94 3.23 0.45
C ASP A 119 -5.38 4.36 1.40
N VAL A 120 -6.27 4.07 2.38
CA VAL A 120 -6.76 5.09 3.34
C VAL A 120 -5.62 5.68 4.18
N ASN A 121 -4.52 4.95 4.34
CA ASN A 121 -3.27 5.46 4.93
C ASN A 121 -2.59 6.56 4.11
N HIS A 122 -2.94 6.74 2.84
CA HIS A 122 -2.48 7.85 1.99
C HIS A 122 -3.35 9.10 2.13
N LEU A 123 -4.54 8.94 2.71
CA LEU A 123 -5.56 9.99 2.78
C LEU A 123 -5.70 10.58 4.19
N LEU A 124 -5.38 9.77 5.23
CA LEU A 124 -5.58 10.11 6.63
C LEU A 124 -4.33 9.84 7.47
N PRO A 125 -3.86 10.83 8.24
CA PRO A 125 -2.75 10.64 9.19
C PRO A 125 -3.04 9.53 10.21
N GLU A 126 -4.26 9.43 10.71
CA GLU A 126 -4.69 8.38 11.65
C GLU A 126 -4.66 6.99 11.01
N GLY A 127 -4.98 6.89 9.71
CA GLY A 127 -4.85 5.66 8.93
C GLY A 127 -3.39 5.24 8.80
N ARG A 128 -2.50 6.20 8.55
CA ARG A 128 -1.05 5.95 8.53
C ARG A 128 -0.53 5.53 9.90
N ALA A 129 -0.93 6.22 10.98
CA ALA A 129 -0.56 5.87 12.33
C ALA A 129 -1.03 4.47 12.75
N LEU A 130 -2.22 4.05 12.31
CA LEU A 130 -2.71 2.69 12.51
C LEU A 130 -1.80 1.67 11.79
N LEU A 131 -1.44 1.93 10.53
CA LEU A 131 -0.58 1.05 9.75
C LEU A 131 0.81 0.90 10.40
N GLU A 132 1.37 1.98 10.96
CA GLU A 132 2.67 1.98 11.63
C GLU A 132 2.72 1.12 12.90
N ARG A 133 1.59 0.81 13.51
CA ARG A 133 1.52 -0.15 14.64
C ARG A 133 1.98 -1.55 14.25
N PHE A 134 1.97 -1.88 12.97
CA PHE A 134 2.40 -3.16 12.40
C PHE A 134 3.86 -3.14 11.92
N SER A 135 4.66 -2.11 12.28
CA SER A 135 6.07 -1.97 11.90
C SER A 135 7.01 -3.02 12.51
N PHE A 136 6.50 -3.98 13.27
CA PHE A 136 7.23 -5.19 13.61
C PHE A 136 7.41 -6.13 12.41
N VAL A 137 6.67 -5.92 11.32
CA VAL A 137 6.95 -6.43 9.98
C VAL A 137 7.62 -5.29 9.19
N PRO A 138 8.69 -5.56 8.41
CA PRO A 138 9.39 -4.53 7.64
C PRO A 138 8.45 -3.74 6.72
N TYR A 139 8.68 -2.44 6.57
CA TYR A 139 7.88 -1.57 5.66
C TYR A 139 7.88 -2.06 4.20
N ALA A 140 8.94 -2.74 3.77
CA ALA A 140 8.98 -3.41 2.47
C ALA A 140 7.86 -4.44 2.25
N ARG A 141 7.24 -4.94 3.33
CA ARG A 141 6.12 -5.88 3.31
C ARG A 141 4.77 -5.22 3.54
N LEU A 142 4.72 -4.03 4.14
CA LEU A 142 3.48 -3.27 4.32
C LEU A 142 2.97 -2.76 2.98
N ASP A 143 1.68 -2.99 2.70
CA ASP A 143 1.03 -2.48 1.49
C ASP A 143 0.12 -1.30 1.82
N ASP A 144 -1.11 -1.57 2.20
CA ASP A 144 -2.10 -0.54 2.42
C ASP A 144 -3.00 -0.78 3.65
N LEU A 145 -3.75 0.25 3.99
CA LEU A 145 -4.91 0.18 4.85
C LEU A 145 -6.16 0.31 3.96
N MET A 146 -6.86 -0.80 3.73
CA MET A 146 -8.17 -0.79 3.10
C MET A 146 -9.25 -0.71 4.17
N VAL A 147 -10.23 0.19 4.01
CA VAL A 147 -11.39 0.28 4.89
C VAL A 147 -12.64 -0.14 4.14
N SER A 148 -13.43 -1.03 4.74
CA SER A 148 -14.73 -1.44 4.21
C SER A 148 -15.87 -1.04 5.13
N TYR A 149 -16.98 -0.60 4.53
CA TYR A 149 -18.27 -0.42 5.18
C TYR A 149 -19.31 -1.36 4.56
N ALA A 150 -20.13 -1.97 5.38
CA ALA A 150 -21.20 -2.84 4.92
C ALA A 150 -22.42 -2.74 5.83
N PRO A 151 -23.65 -2.54 5.28
CA PRO A 151 -24.89 -2.77 6.01
C PRO A 151 -25.12 -4.27 6.20
N PRO A 152 -26.15 -4.68 6.98
CA PRO A 152 -26.46 -6.09 7.26
C PRO A 152 -26.50 -6.97 5.99
N GLY A 153 -25.85 -8.13 6.05
CA GLY A 153 -25.75 -9.07 4.94
C GLY A 153 -24.74 -8.67 3.84
N GLY A 154 -24.08 -7.51 3.98
CA GLY A 154 -23.01 -7.11 3.06
C GLY A 154 -21.74 -7.94 3.25
N GLY A 155 -20.98 -8.10 2.19
CA GLY A 155 -19.73 -8.86 2.11
C GLY A 155 -19.26 -8.93 0.67
N VAL A 156 -18.10 -9.55 0.43
CA VAL A 156 -17.53 -9.76 -0.91
C VAL A 156 -17.59 -11.22 -1.34
N GLY A 157 -18.20 -12.07 -0.51
CA GLY A 157 -18.31 -13.52 -0.73
C GLY A 157 -17.03 -14.29 -0.39
N PRO A 158 -17.10 -15.62 -0.44
CA PRO A 158 -15.96 -16.48 -0.13
C PRO A 158 -14.86 -16.32 -1.19
N HIS A 159 -13.65 -15.99 -0.74
CA HIS A 159 -12.48 -15.78 -1.58
C HIS A 159 -11.20 -16.17 -0.86
N CYS A 160 -10.09 -16.02 -1.53
CA CYS A 160 -8.77 -16.31 -1.01
C CYS A 160 -7.80 -15.21 -1.48
N ASP A 161 -7.05 -14.65 -0.55
CA ASP A 161 -6.00 -13.68 -0.85
C ASP A 161 -4.64 -14.35 -0.98
N SER A 162 -3.77 -13.78 -1.81
CA SER A 162 -2.38 -14.23 -2.00
C SER A 162 -1.41 -13.56 -1.00
N TYR A 163 -1.92 -12.75 -0.07
CA TYR A 163 -1.13 -11.95 0.85
C TYR A 163 -1.60 -12.11 2.31
N ASP A 164 -0.74 -11.72 3.23
CA ASP A 164 -1.07 -11.64 4.65
C ASP A 164 -1.99 -10.46 4.92
N VAL A 165 -2.99 -10.62 5.80
CA VAL A 165 -3.88 -9.53 6.18
C VAL A 165 -4.28 -9.62 7.66
N PHE A 166 -4.33 -8.46 8.32
CA PHE A 166 -5.01 -8.31 9.61
C PHE A 166 -6.35 -7.58 9.38
N LEU A 167 -7.42 -8.18 9.83
CA LEU A 167 -8.79 -7.70 9.71
C LEU A 167 -9.23 -7.16 11.08
N LEU A 168 -9.04 -5.86 11.29
CA LEU A 168 -9.40 -5.16 12.53
C LEU A 168 -10.84 -4.68 12.43
N GLN A 169 -11.69 -5.11 13.34
CA GLN A 169 -13.07 -4.65 13.40
C GLN A 169 -13.14 -3.28 14.06
N GLY A 170 -13.68 -2.29 13.37
CA GLY A 170 -13.88 -0.94 13.90
C GLY A 170 -15.28 -0.75 14.46
N ARG A 171 -16.28 -0.70 13.62
CA ARG A 171 -17.68 -0.47 14.00
C ARG A 171 -18.52 -1.72 13.75
N GLY A 172 -19.53 -1.98 14.58
CA GLY A 172 -20.48 -3.07 14.42
C GLY A 172 -19.82 -4.45 14.42
N HIS A 173 -20.54 -5.44 13.94
CA HIS A 173 -20.13 -6.84 14.03
C HIS A 173 -20.04 -7.47 12.66
N ARG A 174 -18.96 -8.25 12.44
CA ARG A 174 -18.77 -9.05 11.22
C ARG A 174 -18.52 -10.51 11.58
N ARG A 175 -19.26 -11.39 10.93
CA ARG A 175 -19.03 -12.83 11.01
C ARG A 175 -17.99 -13.23 9.97
N TRP A 176 -16.91 -13.85 10.42
CA TRP A 176 -15.86 -14.40 9.59
C TRP A 176 -15.90 -15.92 9.61
N ARG A 177 -15.99 -16.53 8.45
CA ARG A 177 -15.82 -17.97 8.21
C ARG A 177 -14.51 -18.18 7.49
N ILE A 178 -13.70 -19.14 7.94
CA ILE A 178 -12.40 -19.40 7.34
C ILE A 178 -12.16 -20.88 7.10
N SER A 179 -11.27 -21.19 6.15
CA SER A 179 -10.93 -22.57 5.78
C SER A 179 -9.51 -22.68 5.22
N ALA A 180 -8.80 -23.73 5.60
CA ALA A 180 -7.55 -24.16 4.99
C ALA A 180 -7.79 -25.15 3.82
N GLN A 181 -8.94 -25.08 3.16
CA GLN A 181 -9.28 -25.96 2.04
C GLN A 181 -8.27 -25.84 0.89
N ARG A 182 -8.06 -26.94 0.18
CA ARG A 182 -7.16 -27.00 -0.98
C ARG A 182 -7.85 -26.67 -2.30
N ASP A 183 -9.16 -26.91 -2.38
CA ASP A 183 -9.95 -26.55 -3.57
C ASP A 183 -10.21 -25.05 -3.56
N LEU A 184 -9.46 -24.32 -4.39
CA LEU A 184 -9.58 -22.87 -4.59
C LEU A 184 -10.14 -22.55 -5.97
N SER A 185 -10.85 -23.49 -6.61
CA SER A 185 -11.50 -23.27 -7.89
C SER A 185 -12.50 -22.11 -7.81
N LEU A 186 -12.48 -21.27 -8.85
CA LEU A 186 -13.26 -20.04 -8.90
C LEU A 186 -14.57 -20.24 -9.67
N VAL A 187 -15.57 -19.44 -9.37
CA VAL A 187 -16.81 -19.34 -10.15
C VAL A 187 -16.47 -18.71 -11.49
N ALA A 188 -16.71 -19.44 -12.57
CA ALA A 188 -16.46 -18.94 -13.93
C ALA A 188 -17.35 -17.73 -14.24
N GLY A 189 -16.75 -16.69 -14.84
CA GLY A 189 -17.47 -15.48 -15.27
C GLY A 189 -17.95 -14.57 -14.13
N ALA A 190 -17.59 -14.85 -12.86
CA ALA A 190 -17.91 -13.94 -11.76
C ALA A 190 -17.06 -12.66 -11.84
N PRO A 191 -17.61 -11.48 -11.48
CA PRO A 191 -16.86 -10.22 -11.50
C PRO A 191 -15.83 -10.12 -10.35
N LEU A 192 -15.83 -11.10 -9.44
CA LEU A 192 -14.92 -11.24 -8.30
C LEU A 192 -14.28 -12.64 -8.32
N LYS A 193 -13.14 -12.80 -7.68
CA LYS A 193 -12.48 -14.11 -7.48
C LYS A 193 -13.20 -14.95 -6.43
N LEU A 194 -14.47 -15.29 -6.68
CA LEU A 194 -15.29 -16.06 -5.77
C LEU A 194 -14.94 -17.55 -5.84
N LEU A 195 -14.81 -18.20 -4.69
CA LEU A 195 -14.65 -19.63 -4.60
C LEU A 195 -15.96 -20.36 -5.02
N ALA A 196 -15.85 -21.33 -5.91
CA ALA A 196 -17.00 -22.14 -6.37
C ALA A 196 -17.56 -22.99 -5.22
N ARG A 197 -16.69 -23.45 -4.32
CA ARG A 197 -17.04 -24.23 -3.14
C ARG A 197 -16.32 -23.65 -1.94
N PHE A 198 -17.03 -23.46 -0.84
CA PHE A 198 -16.47 -22.98 0.41
C PHE A 198 -17.01 -23.79 1.59
N HIS A 199 -16.11 -24.45 2.31
CA HIS A 199 -16.40 -25.25 3.48
C HIS A 199 -15.74 -24.64 4.71
N ALA A 200 -16.50 -23.90 5.50
CA ALA A 200 -15.98 -23.24 6.69
C ALA A 200 -15.49 -24.28 7.72
N GLN A 201 -14.26 -24.13 8.18
CA GLN A 201 -13.68 -24.92 9.26
C GLN A 201 -13.76 -24.21 10.61
N HIS A 202 -13.72 -22.89 10.60
CA HIS A 202 -13.88 -22.05 11.78
C HIS A 202 -14.81 -20.88 11.45
N GLU A 203 -15.55 -20.45 12.44
CA GLU A 203 -16.43 -19.29 12.39
C GLU A 203 -16.27 -18.45 13.66
N TRP A 204 -16.14 -17.13 13.48
CA TRP A 204 -16.07 -16.19 14.58
C TRP A 204 -16.85 -14.92 14.24
N GLN A 205 -17.51 -14.38 15.24
CA GLN A 205 -18.04 -13.02 15.19
C GLN A 205 -17.02 -12.07 15.83
N LEU A 206 -16.61 -11.04 15.10
CA LEU A 206 -15.73 -9.98 15.57
C LEU A 206 -16.56 -8.74 15.86
N GLY A 207 -16.32 -8.15 17.04
CA GLY A 207 -16.83 -6.83 17.44
C GLY A 207 -15.72 -5.78 17.46
N PRO A 208 -16.06 -4.52 17.76
CA PRO A 208 -15.09 -3.41 17.78
C PRO A 208 -13.85 -3.71 18.62
N GLY A 209 -12.68 -3.47 18.04
CA GLY A 209 -11.38 -3.75 18.65
C GLY A 209 -10.86 -5.18 18.50
N ASP A 210 -11.69 -6.14 18.07
CA ASP A 210 -11.24 -7.49 17.74
C ASP A 210 -10.48 -7.51 16.41
N MET A 211 -9.53 -8.42 16.27
CA MET A 211 -8.71 -8.55 15.06
C MET A 211 -8.50 -10.01 14.67
N LEU A 212 -8.58 -10.30 13.39
CA LEU A 212 -8.30 -11.61 12.80
C LEU A 212 -7.12 -11.49 11.83
N TYR A 213 -6.06 -12.23 12.08
CA TYR A 213 -4.97 -12.41 11.12
C TYR A 213 -5.22 -13.63 10.24
N LEU A 214 -5.07 -13.45 8.94
CA LEU A 214 -5.14 -14.51 7.92
C LEU A 214 -3.84 -14.55 7.10
N PRO A 215 -3.19 -15.71 7.01
CA PRO A 215 -2.06 -15.88 6.09
C PRO A 215 -2.54 -16.08 4.66
N PRO A 216 -1.62 -15.95 3.65
CA PRO A 216 -1.92 -16.25 2.26
C PRO A 216 -2.54 -17.64 2.09
N GLY A 217 -3.48 -17.76 1.16
CA GLY A 217 -4.07 -19.05 0.80
C GLY A 217 -5.20 -19.52 1.73
N TYR A 218 -5.54 -18.79 2.78
CA TYR A 218 -6.71 -19.11 3.59
C TYR A 218 -7.99 -18.58 2.94
N ALA A 219 -8.88 -19.52 2.59
CA ALA A 219 -10.21 -19.16 2.11
C ALA A 219 -11.02 -18.52 3.25
N HIS A 220 -11.71 -17.43 2.96
CA HIS A 220 -12.49 -16.72 3.96
C HIS A 220 -13.71 -16.02 3.38
N ASP A 221 -14.70 -15.79 4.24
CA ASP A 221 -15.96 -15.11 3.91
C ASP A 221 -16.41 -14.27 5.10
N GLY A 222 -16.45 -12.96 4.90
CA GLY A 222 -16.84 -11.96 5.90
C GLY A 222 -18.22 -11.39 5.60
N MET A 223 -19.19 -11.62 6.48
CA MET A 223 -20.56 -11.10 6.36
C MET A 223 -20.87 -10.12 7.48
N ALA A 224 -21.38 -8.95 7.13
CA ALA A 224 -21.88 -7.96 8.07
C ALA A 224 -23.13 -8.47 8.79
N MET A 225 -23.11 -8.46 10.12
CA MET A 225 -24.26 -8.84 10.96
C MET A 225 -25.18 -7.64 11.19
N ASP A 226 -24.59 -6.48 11.33
CA ASP A 226 -25.19 -5.16 11.45
C ASP A 226 -24.45 -4.17 10.55
N GLU A 227 -24.67 -2.85 10.71
CA GLU A 227 -23.81 -1.85 10.07
C GLU A 227 -22.39 -1.93 10.62
N CYS A 228 -21.43 -2.33 9.80
CA CYS A 228 -20.09 -2.56 10.28
C CYS A 228 -19.00 -1.97 9.39
N MET A 229 -17.85 -1.68 10.00
CA MET A 229 -16.64 -1.24 9.32
C MET A 229 -15.45 -2.12 9.73
N THR A 230 -14.72 -2.60 8.75
CA THR A 230 -13.49 -3.38 8.95
C THR A 230 -12.30 -2.66 8.33
N TYR A 231 -11.20 -2.63 9.06
CA TYR A 231 -9.92 -2.05 8.68
C TYR A 231 -8.96 -3.18 8.34
N SER A 232 -8.65 -3.34 7.08
CA SER A 232 -7.79 -4.41 6.58
C SER A 232 -6.38 -3.88 6.35
N ILE A 233 -5.42 -4.39 7.13
CA ILE A 233 -4.00 -4.07 7.00
C ILE A 233 -3.38 -5.13 6.12
N GLY A 234 -3.10 -4.78 4.86
CA GLY A 234 -2.54 -5.65 3.84
C GLY A 234 -1.01 -5.64 3.82
N PHE A 235 -0.43 -6.80 3.42
CA PHE A 235 1.01 -6.94 3.29
C PHE A 235 1.38 -7.41 1.90
N ARG A 236 2.39 -6.80 1.28
CA ARG A 236 2.87 -7.20 -0.05
C ARG A 236 3.39 -8.62 -0.05
N ALA A 237 2.95 -9.38 -1.03
CA ALA A 237 3.43 -10.73 -1.31
C ALA A 237 3.54 -10.91 -2.83
N PRO A 238 4.50 -10.23 -3.50
CA PRO A 238 4.67 -10.36 -4.94
C PRO A 238 5.02 -11.81 -5.28
N SER A 239 4.49 -12.31 -6.40
CA SER A 239 4.86 -13.63 -6.89
C SER A 239 6.29 -13.63 -7.44
N TRP A 240 6.93 -14.80 -7.46
CA TRP A 240 8.25 -14.95 -8.10
C TRP A 240 8.20 -14.62 -9.59
N GLN A 241 7.06 -14.89 -10.25
CA GLN A 241 6.84 -14.53 -11.64
C GLN A 241 6.86 -13.01 -11.83
N GLU A 242 6.09 -12.29 -11.01
CA GLU A 242 6.04 -10.82 -11.01
C GLU A 242 7.43 -10.22 -10.75
N LEU A 243 8.13 -10.68 -9.71
CA LEU A 243 9.49 -10.22 -9.41
C LEU A 243 10.45 -10.48 -10.57
N GLY A 244 10.34 -11.65 -11.23
CA GLY A 244 11.16 -11.99 -12.38
C GLY A 244 10.90 -11.08 -13.58
N GLU A 245 9.64 -10.84 -13.92
CA GLU A 245 9.22 -9.95 -15.02
C GLU A 245 9.67 -8.50 -14.78
N GLN A 246 9.45 -7.98 -13.57
CA GLN A 246 9.87 -6.63 -13.21
C GLN A 246 11.40 -6.49 -13.16
N PHE A 247 12.12 -7.52 -12.71
CA PHE A 247 13.58 -7.53 -12.73
C PHE A 247 14.14 -7.53 -14.16
N LEU A 248 13.53 -8.30 -15.07
CA LEU A 248 13.94 -8.30 -16.48
C LEU A 248 13.66 -6.92 -17.12
N THR A 249 12.56 -6.28 -16.78
CA THR A 249 12.26 -4.90 -17.22
C THR A 249 13.31 -3.92 -16.69
N HIS A 250 13.68 -4.02 -15.41
CA HIS A 250 14.75 -3.20 -14.83
C HIS A 250 16.10 -3.44 -15.53
N LEU A 251 16.45 -4.70 -15.82
CA LEU A 251 17.68 -5.03 -16.53
C LEU A 251 17.71 -4.50 -17.97
N GLN A 252 16.56 -4.41 -18.63
CA GLN A 252 16.45 -3.90 -20.01
C GLN A 252 17.07 -2.50 -20.15
N ASP A 253 16.91 -1.65 -19.14
CA ASP A 253 17.43 -0.28 -19.12
C ASP A 253 18.94 -0.24 -18.81
N GLU A 254 19.49 -1.29 -18.19
CA GLU A 254 20.90 -1.37 -17.76
C GLU A 254 21.78 -2.21 -18.71
N ILE A 255 21.17 -3.10 -19.51
CA ILE A 255 21.92 -3.99 -20.41
C ILE A 255 22.52 -3.22 -21.58
N GLN A 256 23.83 -3.37 -21.76
CA GLN A 256 24.55 -2.87 -22.91
C GLN A 256 25.30 -4.04 -23.60
N LEU A 257 24.84 -4.40 -24.79
CA LEU A 257 25.50 -5.37 -25.65
C LEU A 257 26.01 -4.63 -26.89
N PRO A 258 27.29 -4.17 -26.90
CA PRO A 258 27.82 -3.40 -28.00
C PRO A 258 28.10 -4.29 -29.23
N GLY A 259 28.00 -3.69 -30.41
CA GLY A 259 28.28 -4.33 -31.69
C GLY A 259 27.02 -4.74 -32.45
N LEU A 260 27.25 -5.30 -33.61
CA LEU A 260 26.21 -5.82 -34.50
C LEU A 260 26.52 -7.30 -34.81
N TYR A 261 25.47 -8.06 -35.08
CA TYR A 261 25.66 -9.40 -35.64
C TYR A 261 26.43 -9.31 -36.95
N ARG A 262 27.44 -10.18 -37.15
CA ARG A 262 28.27 -10.28 -38.36
C ARG A 262 28.56 -11.73 -38.70
N ASP A 263 28.48 -12.03 -39.99
CA ASP A 263 28.70 -13.36 -40.54
C ASP A 263 29.57 -13.30 -41.81
N PRO A 264 30.79 -12.75 -41.77
CA PRO A 264 31.64 -12.56 -42.96
C PRO A 264 32.01 -13.87 -43.71
N GLY A 265 31.76 -15.02 -43.07
CA GLY A 265 31.95 -16.36 -43.67
C GLY A 265 30.68 -17.04 -44.14
N LEU A 266 29.56 -16.31 -44.28
CA LEU A 266 28.27 -16.87 -44.68
C LEU A 266 28.36 -17.56 -46.05
N ARG A 267 27.84 -18.78 -46.14
CA ARG A 267 27.80 -19.56 -47.39
C ARG A 267 26.41 -19.59 -47.98
N PRO A 268 26.26 -19.71 -49.33
CA PRO A 268 24.96 -19.89 -49.95
C PRO A 268 24.20 -21.09 -49.36
N THR A 269 22.89 -20.97 -49.25
CA THR A 269 22.03 -22.02 -48.70
C THR A 269 20.96 -22.44 -49.69
N ALA A 270 20.65 -23.73 -49.73
CA ALA A 270 19.46 -24.25 -50.38
C ALA A 270 18.21 -24.24 -49.49
N GLN A 271 18.32 -23.81 -48.27
CA GLN A 271 17.22 -23.76 -47.26
C GLN A 271 17.10 -22.33 -46.66
N PRO A 272 16.63 -21.36 -47.45
CA PRO A 272 16.67 -19.94 -47.06
C PRO A 272 15.82 -19.61 -45.80
N ALA A 273 14.83 -20.43 -45.50
CA ALA A 273 13.96 -20.25 -44.32
C ALA A 273 14.57 -20.84 -43.03
N ARG A 274 15.73 -21.54 -43.13
CA ARG A 274 16.35 -22.19 -41.97
C ARG A 274 17.23 -21.20 -41.22
N ILE A 275 17.01 -21.06 -39.90
CA ILE A 275 17.96 -20.35 -39.00
C ILE A 275 19.26 -21.18 -38.90
N GLY A 276 20.38 -20.59 -39.32
CA GLY A 276 21.68 -21.25 -39.34
C GLY A 276 22.23 -21.51 -37.92
N ARG A 277 22.99 -22.59 -37.77
CA ARG A 277 23.61 -22.94 -36.48
C ARG A 277 24.59 -21.87 -35.99
N ASP A 278 25.34 -21.24 -36.91
CA ASP A 278 26.32 -20.21 -36.57
C ASP A 278 25.66 -18.97 -35.99
N MET A 279 24.53 -18.54 -36.56
CA MET A 279 23.71 -17.45 -36.05
C MET A 279 23.20 -17.77 -34.63
N LEU A 280 22.62 -18.95 -34.43
CA LEU A 280 22.15 -19.40 -33.14
C LEU A 280 23.28 -19.38 -32.08
N SER A 281 24.45 -19.93 -32.41
CA SER A 281 25.60 -19.99 -31.51
C SER A 281 26.11 -18.60 -31.14
N GLN A 282 26.20 -17.67 -32.11
CA GLN A 282 26.63 -16.31 -31.84
C GLN A 282 25.62 -15.57 -30.95
N VAL A 283 24.33 -15.69 -31.23
CA VAL A 283 23.28 -15.07 -30.40
C VAL A 283 23.32 -15.63 -28.99
N GLN A 284 23.45 -16.96 -28.82
CA GLN A 284 23.57 -17.58 -27.49
C GLN A 284 24.81 -17.08 -26.74
N LEU A 285 25.97 -16.95 -27.44
CA LEU A 285 27.20 -16.43 -26.85
C LEU A 285 27.01 -14.99 -26.34
N HIS A 286 26.36 -14.12 -27.12
CA HIS A 286 26.19 -12.72 -26.75
C HIS A 286 25.12 -12.56 -25.64
N LEU A 287 23.99 -13.24 -25.72
CA LEU A 287 22.99 -13.27 -24.65
C LEU A 287 23.59 -13.87 -23.37
N GLY A 288 24.46 -14.88 -23.49
CA GLY A 288 25.18 -15.45 -22.36
C GLY A 288 26.15 -14.48 -21.66
N ARG A 289 26.38 -13.27 -22.18
CA ARG A 289 27.15 -12.20 -21.52
C ARG A 289 26.34 -11.36 -20.56
N ILE A 290 25.03 -11.43 -20.65
CA ILE A 290 24.14 -10.75 -19.69
C ILE A 290 24.42 -11.31 -18.30
N ARG A 291 24.81 -10.47 -17.39
CA ARG A 291 25.09 -10.81 -15.99
C ARG A 291 24.45 -9.76 -15.09
N TRP A 292 24.11 -10.17 -13.90
CA TRP A 292 23.67 -9.27 -12.83
C TRP A 292 24.32 -9.68 -11.52
N SER A 293 24.49 -8.73 -10.65
CA SER A 293 25.09 -8.87 -9.33
C SER A 293 24.03 -8.80 -8.23
N PRO A 294 24.34 -9.16 -6.98
CA PRO A 294 23.50 -8.88 -5.84
C PRO A 294 23.15 -7.39 -5.66
N THR A 295 24.03 -6.49 -6.14
CA THR A 295 23.78 -5.04 -6.11
C THR A 295 22.68 -4.65 -7.08
N ASP A 296 22.62 -5.23 -8.27
CA ASP A 296 21.55 -4.96 -9.26
C ASP A 296 20.19 -5.44 -8.71
N VAL A 297 20.18 -6.60 -8.05
CA VAL A 297 18.97 -7.10 -7.39
C VAL A 297 18.53 -6.16 -6.26
N LEU A 298 19.49 -5.63 -5.48
CA LEU A 298 19.19 -4.67 -4.41
C LEU A 298 18.62 -3.36 -4.96
N GLN A 299 19.21 -2.82 -6.01
CA GLN A 299 18.75 -1.59 -6.68
C GLN A 299 17.35 -1.77 -7.25
N PHE A 300 17.13 -2.88 -7.95
CA PHE A 300 15.81 -3.28 -8.43
C PHE A 300 14.78 -3.32 -7.28
N LEU A 301 15.03 -4.11 -6.24
CA LEU A 301 14.09 -4.28 -5.14
C LEU A 301 13.79 -2.96 -4.43
N GLY A 302 14.82 -2.13 -4.19
CA GLY A 302 14.64 -0.86 -3.52
C GLY A 302 13.76 0.10 -4.32
N ARG A 303 13.96 0.21 -5.63
CA ARG A 303 13.14 1.01 -6.54
C ARG A 303 11.73 0.44 -6.67
N TYR A 304 11.60 -0.84 -7.00
CA TYR A 304 10.32 -1.53 -7.18
C TYR A 304 9.42 -1.45 -5.93
N LEU A 305 9.99 -1.69 -4.74
CA LEU A 305 9.22 -1.68 -3.49
C LEU A 305 8.83 -0.27 -3.02
N THR A 306 9.50 0.77 -3.51
CA THR A 306 9.17 2.18 -3.18
C THR A 306 8.45 2.90 -4.30
N GLU A 307 8.35 2.32 -5.50
CA GLU A 307 7.67 2.93 -6.63
C GLU A 307 6.20 3.21 -6.28
N PRO A 308 5.72 4.45 -6.50
CA PRO A 308 4.34 4.79 -6.27
C PRO A 308 3.39 3.99 -7.18
N LYS A 309 2.26 3.57 -6.65
CA LYS A 309 1.20 2.96 -7.47
C LYS A 309 0.74 3.98 -8.54
N PRO A 310 0.27 3.54 -9.73
CA PRO A 310 -0.08 4.44 -10.85
C PRO A 310 -1.08 5.56 -10.51
N GLN A 311 -1.95 5.35 -9.51
CA GLN A 311 -2.93 6.33 -9.06
C GLN A 311 -2.40 7.28 -7.98
N VAL A 312 -1.15 7.14 -7.54
CA VAL A 312 -0.55 7.97 -6.49
C VAL A 312 0.15 9.17 -7.11
N PHE A 313 -0.35 10.36 -6.80
CA PHE A 313 0.20 11.63 -7.25
C PHE A 313 0.63 12.47 -6.04
N PHE A 314 1.80 13.08 -6.14
CA PHE A 314 2.32 14.00 -5.13
C PHE A 314 1.95 15.44 -5.47
N ILE A 315 1.46 16.17 -4.46
CA ILE A 315 1.12 17.59 -4.61
C ILE A 315 2.37 18.41 -4.36
N ARG A 316 2.85 19.09 -5.41
CA ARG A 316 3.98 20.02 -5.30
C ARG A 316 3.53 21.29 -4.59
N PRO A 317 4.35 21.84 -3.67
CA PRO A 317 3.98 23.04 -2.94
C PRO A 317 3.89 24.27 -3.88
N GLN A 318 2.81 25.05 -3.72
CA GLN A 318 2.60 26.30 -4.50
C GLN A 318 2.04 27.39 -3.57
N PRO A 319 2.79 28.50 -3.35
CA PRO A 319 4.17 28.73 -3.78
C PRO A 319 5.17 27.86 -2.99
N ALA A 320 6.25 27.46 -3.66
CA ALA A 320 7.32 26.72 -3.01
C ALA A 320 8.19 27.64 -2.13
N LEU A 321 8.63 27.13 -0.99
CA LEU A 321 9.58 27.83 -0.14
C LEU A 321 10.97 27.87 -0.79
N ALA A 322 11.63 29.04 -0.72
CA ALA A 322 13.06 29.13 -1.07
C ALA A 322 13.90 28.23 -0.15
N PRO A 323 15.07 27.72 -0.60
CA PRO A 323 15.90 26.80 0.18
C PRO A 323 16.20 27.24 1.61
N ALA A 324 16.56 28.52 1.78
CA ALA A 324 16.86 29.09 3.10
C ALA A 324 15.63 29.17 4.02
N THR A 325 14.45 29.42 3.46
CA THR A 325 13.21 29.48 4.24
C THR A 325 12.77 28.09 4.62
N PHE A 326 12.85 27.12 3.69
CA PHE A 326 12.61 25.71 3.99
C PHE A 326 13.53 25.21 5.09
N ALA A 327 14.85 25.48 5.00
CA ALA A 327 15.81 25.04 6.00
C ALA A 327 15.46 25.58 7.41
N ARG A 328 15.15 26.87 7.55
CA ARG A 328 14.74 27.46 8.83
C ARG A 328 13.46 26.82 9.40
N GLN A 329 12.46 26.55 8.54
CA GLN A 329 11.24 25.88 8.99
C GLN A 329 11.50 24.43 9.39
N ALA A 330 12.33 23.72 8.64
CA ALA A 330 12.73 22.36 8.91
C ALA A 330 13.55 22.24 10.21
N GLU A 331 14.43 23.19 10.51
CA GLU A 331 15.16 23.26 11.80
C GLU A 331 14.19 23.51 12.96
N ARG A 332 13.22 24.38 12.79
CA ARG A 332 12.26 24.71 13.84
C ARG A 332 11.24 23.61 14.09
N ASN A 333 10.70 23.03 13.05
CA ASN A 333 9.53 22.16 13.09
C ASN A 333 9.84 20.69 12.73
N GLY A 334 11.07 20.39 12.30
CA GLY A 334 11.40 19.10 11.68
C GLY A 334 10.86 18.99 10.25
N VAL A 335 11.02 17.81 9.68
CA VAL A 335 10.43 17.40 8.41
C VAL A 335 9.66 16.10 8.58
N VAL A 336 8.61 15.92 7.80
CA VAL A 336 7.80 14.69 7.78
C VAL A 336 7.67 14.17 6.35
N LEU A 337 7.66 12.85 6.17
CA LEU A 337 7.33 12.26 4.87
C LEU A 337 5.85 12.47 4.58
N ASP A 338 5.50 12.80 3.34
CA ASP A 338 4.11 12.76 2.86
C ASP A 338 3.50 11.38 3.14
N LEU A 339 2.20 11.30 3.38
CA LEU A 339 1.50 10.05 3.71
C LEU A 339 1.70 8.96 2.65
N LYS A 340 1.82 9.37 1.38
CA LYS A 340 2.00 8.49 0.21
C LYS A 340 3.45 8.08 0.00
N THR A 341 4.42 8.80 0.60
CA THR A 341 5.83 8.55 0.40
C THR A 341 6.24 7.19 0.97
N GLN A 342 6.86 6.38 0.13
CA GLN A 342 7.53 5.14 0.50
C GLN A 342 9.04 5.38 0.53
N MET A 343 9.68 5.06 1.66
CA MET A 343 11.13 5.22 1.83
C MET A 343 11.71 3.98 2.48
N LEU A 344 12.69 3.39 1.83
CA LEU A 344 13.41 2.18 2.29
C LEU A 344 14.90 2.40 2.20
N TYR A 345 15.69 1.54 2.85
CA TYR A 345 17.15 1.59 2.74
C TYR A 345 17.76 0.19 2.86
N ALA A 346 18.92 0.02 2.23
CA ALA A 346 19.76 -1.16 2.42
C ALA A 346 21.22 -0.80 2.11
N ALA A 347 22.15 -1.30 2.88
CA ALA A 347 23.57 -0.98 2.80
C ALA A 347 23.80 0.56 2.78
N THR A 348 24.36 1.11 1.72
CA THR A 348 24.60 2.55 1.53
C THR A 348 23.57 3.22 0.62
N SER A 349 22.54 2.50 0.21
CA SER A 349 21.48 3.01 -0.66
C SER A 349 20.22 3.32 0.13
N VAL A 350 19.61 4.44 -0.19
CA VAL A 350 18.27 4.86 0.27
C VAL A 350 17.38 4.99 -0.95
N PHE A 351 16.19 4.46 -0.86
CA PHE A 351 15.20 4.45 -1.93
C PHE A 351 13.98 5.24 -1.47
N ILE A 352 13.49 6.14 -2.31
CA ILE A 352 12.32 6.95 -2.05
C ILE A 352 11.49 7.08 -3.32
N ASN A 353 10.25 6.61 -3.30
CA ASN A 353 9.31 6.72 -4.41
C ASN A 353 9.90 6.29 -5.78
N GLY A 354 10.65 5.19 -5.81
CA GLY A 354 11.31 4.65 -7.01
C GLY A 354 12.69 5.26 -7.32
N GLU A 355 13.07 6.35 -6.65
CA GLU A 355 14.38 6.99 -6.79
C GLU A 355 15.40 6.38 -5.83
N GLN A 356 16.67 6.37 -6.25
CA GLN A 356 17.79 5.90 -5.42
C GLN A 356 18.74 7.04 -5.08
N VAL A 357 19.13 7.11 -3.81
CA VAL A 357 20.16 8.03 -3.31
C VAL A 357 21.24 7.21 -2.60
N SER A 358 22.49 7.39 -3.01
CA SER A 358 23.64 6.84 -2.30
C SER A 358 24.06 7.78 -1.18
N ALA A 359 24.21 7.26 0.03
CA ALA A 359 24.63 8.04 1.19
C ALA A 359 25.58 7.23 2.07
N GLN A 360 26.44 7.93 2.82
CA GLN A 360 27.39 7.32 3.74
C GLN A 360 27.48 8.09 5.05
N GLY A 361 28.02 7.44 6.06
CA GLY A 361 28.34 8.07 7.35
C GLY A 361 27.13 8.75 8.03
N PRO A 362 27.29 10.00 8.53
CA PRO A 362 26.21 10.71 9.22
C PRO A 362 24.98 10.95 8.34
N LEU A 363 25.16 11.25 7.05
CA LEU A 363 24.03 11.46 6.12
C LEU A 363 23.17 10.20 6.01
N LEU A 364 23.79 9.04 5.83
CA LEU A 364 23.05 7.78 5.76
C LEU A 364 22.24 7.55 7.04
N ARG A 365 22.84 7.73 8.21
CA ARG A 365 22.14 7.55 9.50
C ARG A 365 20.91 8.48 9.64
N ARG A 366 21.02 9.73 9.17
CA ARG A 366 19.87 10.67 9.18
C ARG A 366 18.76 10.23 8.25
N LEU A 367 19.09 9.76 7.05
CA LEU A 367 18.13 9.27 6.07
C LEU A 367 17.46 7.96 6.54
N GLN A 368 18.22 7.05 7.16
CA GLN A 368 17.68 5.83 7.77
C GLN A 368 16.68 6.19 8.88
N ARG A 369 17.02 7.16 9.74
CA ARG A 369 16.10 7.61 10.78
C ARG A 369 14.83 8.24 10.21
N LEU A 370 14.94 9.04 9.14
CA LEU A 370 13.78 9.58 8.43
C LEU A 370 12.90 8.47 7.86
N ALA A 371 13.50 7.42 7.25
CA ALA A 371 12.75 6.28 6.72
C ALA A 371 12.01 5.50 7.83
N ASP A 372 12.72 5.20 8.95
CA ASP A 372 12.15 4.41 10.06
C ASP A 372 11.07 5.16 10.84
N GLN A 373 11.24 6.47 11.04
CA GLN A 373 10.36 7.30 11.89
C GLN A 373 9.35 8.11 11.09
N ARG A 374 9.53 8.18 9.75
CA ARG A 374 8.75 9.02 8.82
C ARG A 374 8.77 10.52 9.16
N GLY A 375 9.63 10.91 10.07
CA GLY A 375 9.86 12.28 10.49
C GLY A 375 11.27 12.45 11.01
N LEU A 376 11.79 13.66 10.96
CA LEU A 376 13.14 13.98 11.37
C LEU A 376 13.17 15.39 11.97
N CYS A 377 13.53 15.48 13.26
CA CYS A 377 13.91 16.76 13.85
C CYS A 377 15.33 17.10 13.40
N LEU A 378 15.53 18.30 12.86
CA LEU A 378 16.84 18.78 12.42
C LEU A 378 17.56 19.48 13.57
N THR A 379 18.87 19.44 13.50
CA THR A 379 19.80 20.09 14.46
C THR A 379 20.71 21.04 13.71
N SER A 380 21.41 21.95 14.41
CA SER A 380 22.36 22.89 13.79
C SER A 380 23.54 22.19 13.07
N ASP A 381 23.88 20.96 13.48
CA ASP A 381 25.06 20.23 12.98
C ASP A 381 24.68 19.13 11.97
N GLU A 382 23.72 19.42 11.07
CA GLU A 382 23.30 18.43 10.08
C GLU A 382 24.38 18.12 9.04
N PRO A 383 24.46 16.87 8.56
CA PRO A 383 25.42 16.50 7.53
C PRO A 383 25.28 17.33 6.26
N ARG A 384 26.41 17.67 5.65
CA ARG A 384 26.42 18.35 4.35
C ARG A 384 25.56 17.59 3.34
N GLY A 385 24.73 18.31 2.60
CA GLY A 385 23.85 17.74 1.57
C GLY A 385 22.46 17.34 2.06
N LEU A 386 22.22 17.12 3.36
CA LEU A 386 20.90 16.73 3.87
C LEU A 386 19.83 17.79 3.54
N ALA A 387 20.09 19.06 3.84
CA ALA A 387 19.15 20.15 3.57
C ALA A 387 18.81 20.25 2.09
N ARG A 388 19.79 20.07 1.19
CA ARG A 388 19.57 20.08 -0.27
C ARG A 388 18.70 18.90 -0.71
N LEU A 389 18.93 17.69 -0.21
CA LEU A 389 18.11 16.53 -0.51
C LEU A 389 16.68 16.73 -0.04
N LEU A 390 16.50 17.15 1.23
CA LEU A 390 15.19 17.40 1.79
C LEU A 390 14.42 18.49 1.04
N HIS A 391 15.10 19.57 0.62
CA HIS A 391 14.47 20.60 -0.19
C HIS A 391 14.07 20.09 -1.58
N GLY A 392 14.90 19.26 -2.24
CA GLY A 392 14.55 18.60 -3.50
C GLY A 392 13.29 17.73 -3.35
N TRP A 393 13.23 16.93 -2.30
CA TRP A 393 12.06 16.10 -1.99
C TRP A 393 10.82 16.91 -1.58
N TYR A 394 11.02 18.07 -0.93
CA TYR A 394 9.94 19.02 -0.68
C TYR A 394 9.34 19.56 -1.99
N LEU A 395 10.18 19.96 -2.93
CA LEU A 395 9.72 20.43 -4.25
C LEU A 395 9.00 19.34 -5.05
N ALA A 396 9.36 18.05 -4.83
CA ALA A 396 8.67 16.92 -5.42
C ALA A 396 7.36 16.55 -4.68
N GLY A 397 7.13 17.10 -3.48
CA GLY A 397 5.98 16.77 -2.65
C GLY A 397 6.16 15.51 -1.78
N TYR A 398 7.39 14.98 -1.68
CA TYR A 398 7.68 13.75 -0.92
C TYR A 398 7.82 14.01 0.59
N VAL A 399 8.20 15.22 0.97
CA VAL A 399 8.31 15.66 2.36
C VAL A 399 7.67 17.03 2.54
N ALA A 400 7.30 17.35 3.76
CA ALA A 400 6.87 18.68 4.17
C ALA A 400 7.61 19.11 5.45
N PRO A 401 7.79 20.44 5.70
CA PRO A 401 8.12 20.92 7.03
C PRO A 401 7.06 20.44 8.02
N GLY A 402 7.48 20.03 9.21
CA GLY A 402 6.56 19.70 10.29
C GLY A 402 5.66 20.92 10.61
N SER A 403 4.43 20.66 11.06
CA SER A 403 3.58 21.72 11.62
C SER A 403 4.14 22.11 12.97
N GLY A 404 4.66 23.34 13.09
CA GLY A 404 4.96 23.90 14.39
C GLY A 404 3.67 23.99 15.21
N ASP A 405 3.63 23.40 16.40
CA ASP A 405 2.64 23.80 17.39
C ASP A 405 2.92 25.29 17.72
N THR A 406 2.10 26.16 17.21
CA THR A 406 1.92 27.45 17.87
C THR A 406 1.21 27.15 19.17
N SER A 407 1.99 26.98 20.24
CA SER A 407 1.54 26.97 21.64
C SER A 407 0.67 28.17 21.95
#